data_38a9094fbb5a46d9889ba624ea7b4047
#
_entry.id   38a9094fbb5a46d9889ba624ea7b4047
#
_cell.length_a   1.000
_cell.length_b   1.000
_cell.length_c   1.000
_cell.angle_alpha   90.00
_cell.angle_beta   90.00
_cell.angle_gamma   90.00
#
_symmetry.space_group_name_H-M   'P 1'
#
loop_
_entity.id
_entity.type
_entity.pdbx_description
1 polymer ?
#
loop_
_entity_poly.entity_id
_entity_poly.type
_entity_poly.pdbx_seq_one_letter_code
_entity_poly.pdbx_strand_id
1 'polypeptide(L)'
;MEGIELLNFPLAFQNGSARLLTGDLVVRDIECWCHRKAEKGGVTPVMAVIYFNTGADAIDYVKIKAHVAARAGVSYWVYEMPVDASTTQVMSQVKKLNKNPQIHGILIQRPLPHQLNEPVVMGYINPVKNIEEYAKCRVNNIAADAFVRLLTKYGLLESAQQARIQIVGFGNIITKEFIKQMKRQFPYVNASRGFDPSYDASKDEHEALQMEVETPRDSIIISELHRGPGFIKSSMVKPEVSVLLDLGFYATEKGVIGDLSHSLFDRSSLAIAPTPGGVLPILLWIMMERTIKAKNTVAKEELEGCHCLAM
;
A
#
# COMPACT_ATOMS: atom_id res chain seq x y z
N MET A 1 11.59 1.02 -19.91
CA MET A 1 10.49 1.98 -20.14
C MET A 1 9.12 1.40 -19.77
N GLU A 2 8.94 0.08 -19.82
CA GLU A 2 7.65 -0.59 -19.55
C GLU A 2 7.10 -0.41 -18.12
N GLY A 3 7.94 -0.22 -17.09
CA GLY A 3 7.45 -0.09 -15.70
C GLY A 3 6.80 1.26 -15.35
N ILE A 4 6.97 2.31 -16.17
CA ILE A 4 6.40 3.65 -15.91
C ILE A 4 4.93 3.69 -16.36
N GLU A 5 4.59 2.98 -17.43
CA GLU A 5 3.22 2.94 -17.97
C GLU A 5 2.25 2.25 -16.99
N LEU A 6 2.74 1.32 -16.17
CA LEU A 6 1.93 0.63 -15.14
C LEU A 6 1.44 1.56 -14.01
N LEU A 7 2.06 2.73 -13.83
CA LEU A 7 1.69 3.72 -12.81
C LEU A 7 0.82 4.85 -13.37
N ASN A 8 0.73 4.98 -14.69
CA ASN A 8 -0.03 6.03 -15.34
C ASN A 8 -1.51 5.64 -15.45
N PHE A 9 -2.37 6.55 -15.07
CA PHE A 9 -3.80 6.38 -15.21
C PHE A 9 -4.22 6.39 -16.69
N PRO A 10 -4.99 5.38 -17.16
CA PRO A 10 -5.41 5.33 -18.55
C PRO A 10 -6.24 6.57 -18.94
N LEU A 11 -5.92 7.19 -20.07
CA LEU A 11 -6.64 8.37 -20.60
C LEU A 11 -8.15 8.13 -20.74
N ALA A 12 -8.58 6.89 -20.98
CA ALA A 12 -9.99 6.52 -21.11
C ALA A 12 -10.86 6.88 -19.90
N PHE A 13 -10.28 6.96 -18.70
CA PHE A 13 -11.02 7.33 -17.49
C PHE A 13 -11.04 8.84 -17.21
N GLN A 14 -10.24 9.62 -17.93
CA GLN A 14 -10.15 11.07 -17.70
C GLN A 14 -11.37 11.84 -18.22
N ASN A 15 -12.21 11.23 -19.06
CA ASN A 15 -13.39 11.85 -19.66
C ASN A 15 -14.69 11.63 -18.88
N GLY A 16 -14.64 10.95 -17.73
CA GLY A 16 -15.81 10.73 -16.87
C GLY A 16 -16.19 11.97 -16.07
N SER A 17 -17.41 12.00 -15.54
CA SER A 17 -17.93 13.08 -14.70
C SER A 17 -17.49 12.99 -13.22
N ALA A 18 -16.97 11.85 -12.77
CA ALA A 18 -16.49 11.65 -11.41
C ALA A 18 -15.25 12.51 -11.12
N ARG A 19 -15.13 13.01 -9.89
CA ARG A 19 -13.92 13.70 -9.42
C ARG A 19 -12.79 12.71 -9.22
N LEU A 20 -11.69 12.83 -9.95
CA LEU A 20 -10.53 11.95 -9.78
C LEU A 20 -9.65 12.39 -8.61
N LEU A 21 -9.30 11.43 -7.75
CA LEU A 21 -8.37 11.58 -6.64
C LEU A 21 -7.04 10.89 -7.03
N THR A 22 -6.25 11.53 -7.89
CA THR A 22 -4.97 10.97 -8.34
C THR A 22 -3.88 11.13 -7.28
N GLY A 23 -2.95 10.18 -7.25
CA GLY A 23 -1.82 10.19 -6.31
C GLY A 23 -0.76 11.23 -6.63
N ASP A 24 -0.75 11.81 -7.83
CA ASP A 24 0.32 12.66 -8.35
C ASP A 24 0.65 13.84 -7.44
N LEU A 25 -0.37 14.49 -6.88
CA LEU A 25 -0.16 15.66 -6.01
C LEU A 25 0.55 15.27 -4.71
N VAL A 26 0.26 14.09 -4.17
CA VAL A 26 0.91 13.55 -2.96
C VAL A 26 2.31 13.07 -3.31
N VAL A 27 2.45 12.38 -4.44
CA VAL A 27 3.74 11.88 -4.95
C VAL A 27 4.73 13.02 -5.13
N ARG A 28 4.34 14.13 -5.75
CA ARG A 28 5.23 15.30 -5.93
C ARG A 28 5.79 15.83 -4.61
N ASP A 29 4.95 15.92 -3.58
CA ASP A 29 5.39 16.38 -2.25
C ASP A 29 6.43 15.43 -1.65
N ILE A 30 6.19 14.11 -1.74
CA ILE A 30 7.09 13.08 -1.23
C ILE A 30 8.39 13.04 -2.05
N GLU A 31 8.31 13.09 -3.37
CA GLU A 31 9.46 13.10 -4.28
C GLU A 31 10.38 14.28 -3.98
N CYS A 32 9.83 15.49 -3.90
CA CYS A 32 10.58 16.68 -3.51
C CYS A 32 11.26 16.55 -2.15
N TRP A 33 10.59 15.90 -1.20
CA TRP A 33 11.16 15.63 0.11
C TRP A 33 12.29 14.60 0.03
N CYS A 34 12.11 13.50 -0.70
CA CYS A 34 13.10 12.45 -0.90
C CYS A 34 14.38 13.02 -1.52
N HIS A 35 14.28 13.78 -2.61
CA HIS A 35 15.44 14.39 -3.28
C HIS A 35 16.24 15.29 -2.33
N ARG A 36 15.59 16.08 -1.48
CA ARG A 36 16.26 16.96 -0.51
C ARG A 36 16.92 16.21 0.64
N LYS A 37 16.49 14.98 0.94
CA LYS A 37 16.91 14.23 2.14
C LYS A 37 17.78 13.02 1.85
N ALA A 38 17.69 12.42 0.66
CA ALA A 38 18.44 11.22 0.31
C ALA A 38 19.96 11.46 0.38
N GLU A 39 20.45 12.58 -0.12
CA GLU A 39 21.88 12.92 -0.19
C GLU A 39 22.45 13.44 1.13
N LYS A 40 21.60 13.84 2.09
CA LYS A 40 22.10 14.37 3.36
C LYS A 40 22.83 13.30 4.18
N GLY A 41 24.05 13.61 4.60
CA GLY A 41 24.87 12.76 5.46
C GLY A 41 25.78 11.79 4.71
N GLY A 42 25.95 11.90 3.39
CA GLY A 42 26.94 11.14 2.62
C GLY A 42 26.71 9.62 2.50
N VAL A 43 25.67 9.09 3.16
CA VAL A 43 25.29 7.66 3.10
C VAL A 43 24.07 7.51 2.23
N THR A 44 24.13 6.64 1.23
CA THR A 44 22.98 6.30 0.39
C THR A 44 21.99 5.45 1.17
N PRO A 45 20.69 5.82 1.23
CA PRO A 45 19.68 4.95 1.83
C PRO A 45 19.56 3.63 1.06
N VAL A 46 19.44 2.50 1.77
CA VAL A 46 19.34 1.17 1.17
C VAL A 46 18.06 0.50 1.62
N MET A 47 17.23 0.07 0.67
CA MET A 47 16.08 -0.78 0.88
C MET A 47 16.38 -2.22 0.43
N ALA A 48 16.28 -3.17 1.36
CA ALA A 48 16.40 -4.59 1.08
C ALA A 48 15.00 -5.20 0.88
N VAL A 49 14.84 -5.95 -0.19
CA VAL A 49 13.59 -6.62 -0.52
C VAL A 49 13.79 -8.12 -0.58
N ILE A 50 13.10 -8.84 0.29
CA ILE A 50 12.99 -10.30 0.18
C ILE A 50 11.86 -10.59 -0.81
N TYR A 51 12.16 -11.43 -1.79
CA TYR A 51 11.27 -11.71 -2.91
C TYR A 51 11.21 -13.22 -3.16
N PHE A 52 10.02 -13.70 -3.52
CA PHE A 52 9.77 -15.08 -3.94
C PHE A 52 9.26 -15.05 -5.37
N ASN A 53 9.86 -15.83 -6.26
CA ASN A 53 9.43 -15.91 -7.66
C ASN A 53 8.17 -16.76 -7.81
N THR A 54 7.04 -16.22 -7.38
CA THR A 54 5.73 -16.91 -7.40
C THR A 54 4.98 -16.71 -8.73
N GLY A 55 5.54 -15.98 -9.68
CA GLY A 55 4.93 -15.73 -10.99
C GLY A 55 5.35 -14.39 -11.60
N ALA A 56 4.85 -14.11 -12.81
CA ALA A 56 5.22 -12.92 -13.58
C ALA A 56 4.89 -11.61 -12.85
N ASP A 57 3.73 -11.52 -12.21
CA ASP A 57 3.30 -10.31 -11.50
C ASP A 57 4.26 -9.93 -10.38
N ALA A 58 4.83 -10.92 -9.67
CA ALA A 58 5.79 -10.66 -8.60
C ALA A 58 7.07 -9.99 -9.10
N ILE A 59 7.55 -10.35 -10.29
CA ILE A 59 8.72 -9.75 -10.94
C ILE A 59 8.43 -8.29 -11.30
N ASP A 60 7.25 -7.99 -11.82
CA ASP A 60 6.89 -6.63 -12.22
C ASP A 60 6.77 -5.70 -11.02
N TYR A 61 6.24 -6.16 -9.91
CA TYR A 61 6.24 -5.39 -8.65
C TYR A 61 7.65 -5.03 -8.17
N VAL A 62 8.62 -5.94 -8.33
CA VAL A 62 10.02 -5.69 -7.98
C VAL A 62 10.63 -4.64 -8.89
N LYS A 63 10.41 -4.73 -10.20
CA LYS A 63 10.91 -3.77 -11.20
C LYS A 63 10.35 -2.37 -11.00
N ILE A 64 9.04 -2.25 -10.77
CA ILE A 64 8.37 -0.96 -10.51
C ILE A 64 8.99 -0.28 -9.28
N LYS A 65 9.18 -1.03 -8.18
CA LYS A 65 9.80 -0.49 -6.97
C LYS A 65 11.26 -0.08 -7.19
N ALA A 66 12.03 -0.87 -7.94
CA ALA A 66 13.41 -0.52 -8.26
C ALA A 66 13.49 0.79 -9.05
N HIS A 67 12.56 1.02 -9.99
CA HIS A 67 12.49 2.27 -10.75
C HIS A 67 12.20 3.47 -9.85
N VAL A 68 11.22 3.36 -8.94
CA VAL A 68 10.89 4.45 -8.00
C VAL A 68 12.04 4.68 -7.02
N ALA A 69 12.72 3.62 -6.55
CA ALA A 69 13.88 3.74 -5.67
C ALA A 69 15.03 4.52 -6.33
N ALA A 70 15.35 4.22 -7.59
CA ALA A 70 16.37 4.95 -8.34
C ALA A 70 16.03 6.44 -8.46
N ARG A 71 14.77 6.79 -8.74
CA ARG A 71 14.30 8.19 -8.77
C ARG A 71 14.39 8.87 -7.41
N ALA A 72 14.15 8.14 -6.33
CA ALA A 72 14.19 8.66 -4.96
C ALA A 72 15.61 8.77 -4.37
N GLY A 73 16.65 8.34 -5.08
CA GLY A 73 18.02 8.25 -4.57
C GLY A 73 18.19 7.16 -3.51
N VAL A 74 17.44 6.06 -3.61
CA VAL A 74 17.47 4.90 -2.71
C VAL A 74 18.07 3.71 -3.46
N SER A 75 19.11 3.08 -2.91
CA SER A 75 19.62 1.80 -3.41
C SER A 75 18.63 0.69 -3.10
N TYR A 76 18.36 -0.16 -4.09
CA TYR A 76 17.38 -1.22 -4.03
C TYR A 76 18.05 -2.58 -4.16
N TRP A 77 18.08 -3.36 -3.07
CA TRP A 77 18.75 -4.65 -3.02
C TRP A 77 17.72 -5.77 -2.93
N VAL A 78 17.72 -6.66 -3.92
CA VAL A 78 16.79 -7.79 -3.99
C VAL A 78 17.45 -9.05 -3.48
N TYR A 79 16.77 -9.73 -2.58
CA TYR A 79 17.15 -11.03 -2.02
C TYR A 79 16.10 -12.06 -2.43
N GLU A 80 16.37 -12.74 -3.54
CA GLU A 80 15.51 -13.82 -3.98
C GLU A 80 15.65 -15.02 -3.06
N MET A 81 14.52 -15.58 -2.64
CA MET A 81 14.45 -16.79 -1.84
C MET A 81 13.66 -17.87 -2.59
N PRO A 82 13.99 -19.15 -2.37
CA PRO A 82 13.22 -20.26 -2.94
C PRO A 82 11.74 -20.19 -2.54
N VAL A 83 10.84 -20.53 -3.47
CA VAL A 83 9.39 -20.54 -3.23
C VAL A 83 9.00 -21.54 -2.13
N ASP A 84 9.77 -22.62 -1.96
CA ASP A 84 9.61 -23.63 -0.93
C ASP A 84 10.33 -23.33 0.38
N ALA A 85 10.90 -22.12 0.52
CA ALA A 85 11.59 -21.73 1.74
C ALA A 85 10.69 -21.85 2.97
N SER A 86 11.25 -22.37 4.05
CA SER A 86 10.57 -22.46 5.35
C SER A 86 10.53 -21.09 6.06
N THR A 87 9.57 -20.91 6.97
CA THR A 87 9.51 -19.74 7.86
C THR A 87 10.85 -19.48 8.56
N THR A 88 11.54 -20.52 9.03
CA THR A 88 12.85 -20.41 9.71
C THR A 88 13.93 -19.86 8.78
N GLN A 89 13.97 -20.30 7.52
CA GLN A 89 14.93 -19.80 6.54
C GLN A 89 14.70 -18.31 6.23
N VAL A 90 13.43 -17.91 6.06
CA VAL A 90 13.09 -16.49 5.85
C VAL A 90 13.45 -15.66 7.07
N MET A 91 13.12 -16.11 8.28
CA MET A 91 13.53 -15.44 9.53
C MET A 91 15.05 -15.31 9.66
N SER A 92 15.82 -16.33 9.25
CA SER A 92 17.29 -16.27 9.22
C SER A 92 17.78 -15.17 8.28
N GLN A 93 17.17 -15.04 7.10
CA GLN A 93 17.50 -13.95 6.17
C GLN A 93 17.12 -12.58 6.76
N VAL A 94 15.91 -12.42 7.31
CA VAL A 94 15.49 -11.18 8.00
C VAL A 94 16.47 -10.81 9.12
N LYS A 95 16.92 -11.80 9.92
CA LYS A 95 17.91 -11.58 10.98
C LYS A 95 19.23 -10.99 10.45
N LYS A 96 19.72 -11.49 9.29
CA LYS A 96 20.93 -10.94 8.65
C LYS A 96 20.72 -9.48 8.21
N LEU A 97 19.54 -9.19 7.59
CA LEU A 97 19.19 -7.84 7.15
C LEU A 97 19.02 -6.87 8.33
N ASN A 98 18.38 -7.32 9.41
CA ASN A 98 18.23 -6.51 10.63
C ASN A 98 19.60 -6.07 11.20
N LYS A 99 20.60 -6.97 11.19
CA LYS A 99 21.93 -6.72 11.73
C LYS A 99 22.85 -5.93 10.79
N ASN A 100 22.52 -5.83 9.51
CA ASN A 100 23.36 -5.13 8.55
C ASN A 100 23.16 -3.60 8.68
N PRO A 101 24.17 -2.82 9.09
CA PRO A 101 24.04 -1.37 9.25
C PRO A 101 23.84 -0.63 7.93
N GLN A 102 24.22 -1.22 6.80
CA GLN A 102 24.01 -0.62 5.48
C GLN A 102 22.55 -0.68 5.03
N ILE A 103 21.72 -1.54 5.64
CA ILE A 103 20.32 -1.70 5.30
C ILE A 103 19.47 -0.84 6.23
N HIS A 104 18.69 0.05 5.64
CA HIS A 104 17.86 1.02 6.34
C HIS A 104 16.38 0.68 6.28
N GLY A 105 15.89 0.08 5.17
CA GLY A 105 14.54 -0.41 5.01
C GLY A 105 14.49 -1.89 4.64
N ILE A 106 13.52 -2.62 5.16
CA ILE A 106 13.28 -4.04 4.83
C ILE A 106 11.83 -4.20 4.38
N LEU A 107 11.64 -4.83 3.24
CA LEU A 107 10.36 -5.23 2.67
C LEU A 107 10.37 -6.74 2.41
N ILE A 108 9.29 -7.42 2.75
CA ILE A 108 9.02 -8.76 2.28
C ILE A 108 7.88 -8.68 1.28
N GLN A 109 8.20 -8.96 0.00
CA GLN A 109 7.25 -8.78 -1.10
C GLN A 109 6.12 -9.81 -1.03
N ARG A 110 4.88 -9.34 -1.02
CA ARG A 110 3.68 -10.18 -1.18
C ARG A 110 3.37 -10.42 -2.68
N PRO A 111 2.66 -11.51 -3.00
CA PRO A 111 2.17 -12.56 -2.09
C PRO A 111 3.29 -13.45 -1.56
N LEU A 112 3.15 -13.90 -0.31
CA LEU A 112 4.07 -14.86 0.28
C LEU A 112 3.66 -16.30 -0.10
N PRO A 113 4.63 -17.24 -0.21
CA PRO A 113 4.33 -18.66 -0.31
C PRO A 113 3.44 -19.16 0.84
N HIS A 114 2.45 -19.98 0.53
CA HIS A 114 1.37 -20.38 1.44
C HIS A 114 1.85 -21.10 2.73
N GLN A 115 3.03 -21.77 2.68
CA GLN A 115 3.61 -22.44 3.84
C GLN A 115 4.24 -21.49 4.86
N LEU A 116 4.42 -20.22 4.52
CA LEU A 116 5.02 -19.25 5.42
C LEU A 116 4.00 -18.74 6.45
N ASN A 117 4.43 -18.66 7.71
CA ASN A 117 3.66 -17.96 8.73
C ASN A 117 3.93 -16.45 8.62
N GLU A 118 3.11 -15.76 7.84
CA GLU A 118 3.28 -14.33 7.54
C GLU A 118 3.39 -13.46 8.81
N PRO A 119 2.49 -13.55 9.81
CA PRO A 119 2.60 -12.76 11.03
C PRO A 119 3.94 -12.93 11.76
N VAL A 120 4.48 -14.16 11.78
CA VAL A 120 5.77 -14.44 12.41
C VAL A 120 6.91 -13.81 11.61
N VAL A 121 6.91 -13.98 10.30
CA VAL A 121 7.96 -13.45 9.42
C VAL A 121 7.98 -11.92 9.44
N MET A 122 6.82 -11.30 9.28
CA MET A 122 6.69 -9.83 9.29
C MET A 122 7.03 -9.23 10.64
N GLY A 123 6.58 -9.87 11.74
CA GLY A 123 6.88 -9.44 13.11
C GLY A 123 8.37 -9.56 13.48
N TYR A 124 9.18 -10.29 12.69
CA TYR A 124 10.61 -10.46 12.95
C TYR A 124 11.45 -9.30 12.39
N ILE A 125 10.90 -8.47 11.52
CA ILE A 125 11.57 -7.28 10.99
C ILE A 125 11.76 -6.26 12.13
N ASN A 126 12.98 -5.70 12.23
CA ASN A 126 13.24 -4.61 13.18
C ASN A 126 12.25 -3.45 12.92
N PRO A 127 11.49 -3.00 13.92
CA PRO A 127 10.46 -1.97 13.76
C PRO A 127 10.94 -0.64 13.16
N VAL A 128 12.23 -0.29 13.33
CA VAL A 128 12.84 0.89 12.68
C VAL A 128 13.22 0.66 11.21
N LYS A 129 13.33 -0.60 10.78
CA LYS A 129 13.62 -0.98 9.40
C LYS A 129 12.39 -1.50 8.65
N ASN A 130 11.28 -1.76 9.34
CA ASN A 130 10.04 -2.20 8.72
C ASN A 130 9.36 -1.03 8.01
N ILE A 131 9.50 -0.96 6.68
CA ILE A 131 8.94 0.15 5.90
C ILE A 131 7.43 0.07 5.70
N GLU A 132 6.82 -1.10 5.84
CA GLU A 132 5.36 -1.26 5.74
C GLU A 132 4.66 -0.81 7.02
N GLU A 133 5.30 -1.05 8.18
CA GLU A 133 4.78 -0.67 9.51
C GLU A 133 5.83 0.09 10.30
N TYR A 134 6.21 1.25 9.80
CA TYR A 134 7.32 2.02 10.36
C TYR A 134 6.97 2.62 11.72
N ALA A 135 7.65 2.15 12.76
CA ALA A 135 7.34 2.47 14.15
C ALA A 135 7.46 3.96 14.52
N LYS A 136 8.24 4.73 13.77
CA LYS A 136 8.45 6.18 14.02
C LYS A 136 7.41 7.07 13.30
N CYS A 137 6.40 6.50 12.66
CA CYS A 137 5.30 7.25 12.05
C CYS A 137 4.03 7.18 12.89
N ARG A 138 3.28 8.28 12.95
CA ARG A 138 1.96 8.34 13.64
C ARG A 138 0.97 7.35 13.01
N VAL A 139 0.96 7.29 11.68
CA VAL A 139 0.23 6.28 10.91
C VAL A 139 1.28 5.27 10.45
N ASN A 140 1.48 4.20 11.23
CA ASN A 140 2.57 3.26 10.98
C ASN A 140 2.33 2.33 9.79
N ASN A 141 1.10 1.88 9.54
CA ASN A 141 0.79 1.11 8.34
C ASN A 141 0.86 1.98 7.09
N ILE A 142 1.58 1.51 6.07
CA ILE A 142 1.89 2.29 4.86
C ILE A 142 0.64 2.61 4.03
N ALA A 143 -0.28 1.66 3.91
CA ALA A 143 -1.49 1.85 3.12
C ALA A 143 -2.44 2.85 3.81
N ALA A 144 -2.59 2.77 5.13
CA ALA A 144 -3.36 3.73 5.89
C ALA A 144 -2.74 5.14 5.82
N ASP A 145 -1.39 5.25 5.82
CA ASP A 145 -0.68 6.53 5.64
C ASP A 145 -0.94 7.13 4.25
N ALA A 146 -0.86 6.31 3.19
CA ALA A 146 -1.16 6.74 1.84
C ALA A 146 -2.60 7.28 1.71
N PHE A 147 -3.52 6.60 2.35
CA PHE A 147 -4.94 6.93 2.42
C PHE A 147 -5.17 8.29 3.09
N VAL A 148 -4.63 8.45 4.30
CA VAL A 148 -4.73 9.71 5.04
C VAL A 148 -4.13 10.86 4.25
N ARG A 149 -2.97 10.67 3.62
CA ARG A 149 -2.33 11.70 2.79
C ARG A 149 -3.16 12.07 1.56
N LEU A 150 -3.75 11.09 0.88
CA LEU A 150 -4.62 11.33 -0.26
C LEU A 150 -5.85 12.14 0.16
N LEU A 151 -6.57 11.71 1.19
CA LEU A 151 -7.74 12.42 1.70
C LEU A 151 -7.39 13.84 2.18
N THR A 152 -6.26 14.01 2.85
CA THR A 152 -5.76 15.33 3.29
C THR A 152 -5.52 16.24 2.09
N LYS A 153 -4.84 15.74 1.05
CA LYS A 153 -4.48 16.52 -0.14
C LYS A 153 -5.70 17.03 -0.90
N TYR A 154 -6.79 16.28 -0.87
CA TYR A 154 -8.04 16.64 -1.53
C TYR A 154 -9.07 17.32 -0.63
N GLY A 155 -8.71 17.64 0.63
CA GLY A 155 -9.59 18.28 1.60
C GLY A 155 -10.74 17.40 2.09
N LEU A 156 -10.58 16.07 2.02
CA LEU A 156 -11.62 15.09 2.37
C LEU A 156 -11.40 14.43 3.74
N LEU A 157 -10.32 14.76 4.45
CA LEU A 157 -9.98 14.07 5.70
C LEU A 157 -11.03 14.31 6.80
N GLU A 158 -11.50 15.54 6.98
CA GLU A 158 -12.51 15.88 8.00
C GLU A 158 -13.85 15.20 7.71
N SER A 159 -14.29 15.22 6.46
CA SER A 159 -15.50 14.50 6.03
C SER A 159 -15.35 13.00 6.25
N ALA A 160 -14.18 12.43 5.95
CA ALA A 160 -13.89 11.01 6.15
C ALA A 160 -13.91 10.60 7.63
N GLN A 161 -13.58 11.49 8.57
CA GLN A 161 -13.68 11.22 10.01
C GLN A 161 -15.14 11.11 10.49
N GLN A 162 -16.08 11.67 9.75
CA GLN A 162 -17.52 11.60 10.02
C GLN A 162 -18.23 10.55 9.16
N ALA A 163 -17.59 10.14 8.06
CA ALA A 163 -18.12 9.18 7.12
C ALA A 163 -18.04 7.75 7.64
N ARG A 164 -18.94 6.89 7.16
CA ARG A 164 -18.80 5.45 7.32
C ARG A 164 -17.85 4.92 6.26
N ILE A 165 -16.79 4.24 6.69
CA ILE A 165 -15.80 3.63 5.80
C ILE A 165 -16.06 2.13 5.74
N GLN A 166 -16.42 1.66 4.57
CA GLN A 166 -16.58 0.23 4.28
C GLN A 166 -15.33 -0.29 3.56
N ILE A 167 -14.65 -1.24 4.18
CA ILE A 167 -13.52 -1.95 3.58
C ILE A 167 -14.05 -3.28 3.03
N VAL A 168 -13.84 -3.54 1.74
CA VAL A 168 -14.28 -4.76 1.06
C VAL A 168 -13.10 -5.47 0.41
N GLY A 169 -12.98 -6.76 0.66
CA GLY A 169 -11.88 -7.58 0.18
C GLY A 169 -10.71 -7.66 1.16
N PHE A 170 -9.74 -8.46 0.76
CA PHE A 170 -8.49 -8.72 1.47
C PHE A 170 -7.42 -9.14 0.47
N GLY A 171 -6.20 -8.63 0.65
CA GLY A 171 -5.15 -8.94 -0.31
C GLY A 171 -3.77 -8.52 0.16
N ASN A 172 -3.00 -7.99 -0.76
CA ASN A 172 -1.63 -7.58 -0.51
C ASN A 172 -1.53 -6.23 0.23
N ILE A 173 -2.55 -5.39 0.10
CA ILE A 173 -2.61 -4.03 0.64
C ILE A 173 -3.58 -3.97 1.82
N ILE A 174 -4.81 -4.49 1.64
CA ILE A 174 -5.80 -4.60 2.71
C ILE A 174 -5.44 -5.80 3.59
N THR A 175 -4.71 -5.54 4.66
CA THR A 175 -4.27 -6.51 5.65
C THR A 175 -4.97 -6.30 7.00
N LYS A 176 -4.84 -7.25 7.92
CA LYS A 176 -5.34 -7.08 9.29
C LYS A 176 -4.78 -5.83 9.96
N GLU A 177 -3.50 -5.53 9.75
CA GLU A 177 -2.84 -4.34 10.32
C GLU A 177 -3.34 -3.05 9.65
N PHE A 178 -3.62 -3.07 8.34
CA PHE A 178 -4.28 -1.95 7.67
C PHE A 178 -5.63 -1.63 8.34
N ILE A 179 -6.50 -2.63 8.50
CA ILE A 179 -7.82 -2.45 9.11
C ILE A 179 -7.70 -1.94 10.54
N LYS A 180 -6.80 -2.51 11.33
CA LYS A 180 -6.53 -2.06 12.70
C LYS A 180 -6.08 -0.61 12.74
N GLN A 181 -5.22 -0.19 11.80
CA GLN A 181 -4.77 1.19 11.69
C GLN A 181 -5.91 2.12 11.24
N MET A 182 -6.74 1.69 10.27
CA MET A 182 -7.91 2.46 9.84
C MET A 182 -8.90 2.68 10.98
N LYS A 183 -9.20 1.66 11.79
CA LYS A 183 -10.04 1.78 12.98
C LYS A 183 -9.46 2.73 14.06
N ARG A 184 -8.16 2.95 14.07
CA ARG A 184 -7.52 3.95 14.96
C ARG A 184 -7.62 5.37 14.44
N GLN A 185 -7.69 5.54 13.11
CA GLN A 185 -7.75 6.85 12.48
C GLN A 185 -9.19 7.35 12.28
N PHE A 186 -10.12 6.43 12.09
CA PHE A 186 -11.50 6.73 11.73
C PHE A 186 -12.47 5.96 12.65
N PRO A 187 -13.44 6.65 13.27
CA PRO A 187 -14.32 6.02 14.26
C PRO A 187 -15.32 5.02 13.67
N TYR A 188 -15.70 5.19 12.40
CA TYR A 188 -16.79 4.41 11.76
C TYR A 188 -16.26 3.52 10.63
N VAL A 189 -15.26 2.68 10.93
CA VAL A 189 -14.73 1.71 9.97
C VAL A 189 -15.39 0.36 10.16
N ASN A 190 -16.03 -0.12 9.11
CA ASN A 190 -16.52 -1.48 8.98
C ASN A 190 -15.71 -2.25 7.95
N ALA A 191 -15.38 -3.51 8.26
CA ALA A 191 -14.75 -4.43 7.32
C ALA A 191 -15.73 -5.58 7.08
N SER A 192 -16.12 -5.80 5.83
CA SER A 192 -17.04 -6.88 5.50
C SER A 192 -16.40 -8.26 5.70
N ARG A 193 -17.24 -9.27 5.95
CA ARG A 193 -16.81 -10.65 6.28
C ARG A 193 -16.01 -11.35 5.16
N GLY A 194 -15.89 -10.80 3.95
CA GLY A 194 -15.03 -11.29 2.87
C GLY A 194 -13.53 -11.40 3.22
N PHE A 195 -13.20 -11.30 4.52
CA PHE A 195 -11.85 -11.34 5.09
C PHE A 195 -11.37 -12.74 5.50
N ASP A 196 -12.24 -13.74 5.50
CA ASP A 196 -11.82 -15.09 5.84
C ASP A 196 -11.36 -15.81 4.57
N PRO A 197 -10.07 -16.20 4.47
CA PRO A 197 -9.58 -16.99 3.32
C PRO A 197 -10.27 -18.36 3.19
N SER A 198 -10.95 -18.84 4.24
CA SER A 198 -11.76 -20.06 4.24
C SER A 198 -13.19 -19.81 3.75
N TYR A 199 -13.56 -18.55 3.50
CA TYR A 199 -14.90 -18.16 3.11
C TYR A 199 -15.13 -18.40 1.62
N ASP A 200 -16.16 -19.19 1.30
CA ASP A 200 -16.61 -19.40 -0.08
C ASP A 200 -17.32 -18.15 -0.60
N ALA A 201 -16.53 -17.30 -1.21
CA ALA A 201 -16.91 -15.99 -1.71
C ALA A 201 -17.99 -16.05 -2.83
N SER A 202 -18.39 -17.21 -3.30
CA SER A 202 -19.37 -17.35 -4.39
C SER A 202 -20.81 -16.98 -4.00
N LYS A 203 -21.11 -16.90 -2.70
CA LYS A 203 -22.49 -16.76 -2.21
C LYS A 203 -22.88 -15.37 -1.69
N ASP A 204 -21.94 -14.57 -1.16
CA ASP A 204 -22.29 -13.41 -0.34
C ASP A 204 -21.75 -12.04 -0.82
N GLU A 205 -21.06 -11.97 -1.95
CA GLU A 205 -20.48 -10.69 -2.42
C GLU A 205 -21.52 -9.71 -2.95
N HIS A 206 -22.61 -10.19 -3.53
CA HIS A 206 -23.74 -9.34 -3.87
C HIS A 206 -24.38 -8.73 -2.62
N GLU A 207 -24.42 -9.49 -1.52
CA GLU A 207 -24.93 -9.02 -0.22
C GLU A 207 -23.93 -8.10 0.49
N ALA A 208 -22.63 -8.34 0.39
CA ALA A 208 -21.61 -7.50 1.04
C ALA A 208 -21.54 -6.09 0.43
N LEU A 209 -21.76 -5.95 -0.88
CA LEU A 209 -21.88 -4.65 -1.56
C LEU A 209 -23.28 -4.05 -1.47
N GLN A 210 -24.30 -4.88 -1.26
CA GLN A 210 -25.68 -4.50 -1.00
C GLN A 210 -26.01 -4.33 0.48
N MET A 211 -25.07 -4.60 1.39
CA MET A 211 -25.31 -4.45 2.82
C MET A 211 -25.99 -3.12 3.10
N GLU A 212 -27.13 -3.23 3.76
CA GLU A 212 -27.93 -2.13 4.25
C GLU A 212 -27.06 -1.09 4.93
N VAL A 213 -26.73 -0.07 4.19
CA VAL A 213 -26.22 1.13 4.75
C VAL A 213 -27.42 1.91 5.26
N GLU A 214 -27.92 1.55 6.44
CA GLU A 214 -28.66 2.49 7.26
C GLU A 214 -27.72 3.62 7.57
N THR A 215 -27.65 4.68 6.73
CA THR A 215 -26.69 5.71 6.99
C THR A 215 -27.04 7.07 6.50
N PRO A 216 -26.66 8.05 7.30
CA PRO A 216 -26.59 9.41 6.84
C PRO A 216 -25.44 9.56 5.82
N ARG A 217 -25.61 10.50 4.94
CA ARG A 217 -24.78 11.02 3.86
C ARG A 217 -23.28 10.81 4.09
N ASP A 218 -22.58 10.46 3.01
CA ASP A 218 -21.13 10.31 2.88
C ASP A 218 -20.54 8.98 3.37
N SER A 219 -20.64 7.96 2.52
CA SER A 219 -19.94 6.69 2.72
C SER A 219 -18.71 6.59 1.81
N ILE A 220 -17.67 5.98 2.34
CA ILE A 220 -16.42 5.71 1.62
C ILE A 220 -16.26 4.20 1.46
N ILE A 221 -15.99 3.73 0.24
CA ILE A 221 -15.65 2.33 -0.01
C ILE A 221 -14.19 2.21 -0.39
N ILE A 222 -13.50 1.23 0.21
CA ILE A 222 -12.13 0.82 -0.12
C ILE A 222 -12.18 -0.62 -0.58
N SER A 223 -11.66 -0.92 -1.76
CA SER A 223 -11.75 -2.26 -2.36
C SER A 223 -10.40 -2.86 -2.73
N GLU A 224 -10.23 -4.17 -2.47
CA GLU A 224 -9.20 -5.05 -3.00
C GLU A 224 -9.78 -6.47 -3.11
N LEU A 225 -10.56 -6.74 -4.19
CA LEU A 225 -11.46 -7.88 -4.26
C LEU A 225 -10.89 -9.14 -4.89
N HIS A 226 -9.92 -9.05 -5.78
CA HIS A 226 -9.39 -10.21 -6.54
C HIS A 226 -10.45 -10.99 -7.35
N ARG A 227 -11.51 -10.30 -7.83
CA ARG A 227 -12.63 -10.88 -8.61
C ARG A 227 -12.56 -10.64 -10.11
N GLY A 228 -11.51 -10.01 -10.55
CA GLY A 228 -11.31 -9.62 -11.95
C GLY A 228 -11.46 -8.11 -12.16
N PRO A 229 -10.88 -7.61 -13.27
CA PRO A 229 -10.84 -6.19 -13.55
C PRO A 229 -12.25 -5.62 -13.76
N GLY A 230 -12.52 -4.46 -13.15
CA GLY A 230 -13.79 -3.75 -13.31
C GLY A 230 -15.00 -4.49 -12.74
N PHE A 231 -14.82 -5.31 -11.71
CA PHE A 231 -15.90 -6.09 -11.08
C PHE A 231 -16.98 -5.20 -10.47
N ILE A 232 -16.59 -4.11 -9.76
CA ILE A 232 -17.54 -3.20 -9.11
C ILE A 232 -18.20 -2.30 -10.16
N LYS A 233 -19.49 -2.51 -10.41
CA LYS A 233 -20.29 -1.76 -11.36
C LYS A 233 -21.09 -0.64 -10.68
N SER A 234 -21.51 0.37 -11.45
CA SER A 234 -22.31 1.49 -10.93
C SER A 234 -23.62 1.05 -10.25
N SER A 235 -24.25 -0.04 -10.71
CA SER A 235 -25.45 -0.61 -10.10
C SER A 235 -25.21 -1.24 -8.72
N MET A 236 -23.96 -1.56 -8.39
CA MET A 236 -23.57 -2.17 -7.10
C MET A 236 -23.24 -1.12 -6.03
N VAL A 237 -23.08 0.14 -6.42
CA VAL A 237 -22.68 1.23 -5.52
C VAL A 237 -23.88 2.16 -5.26
N LYS A 238 -24.30 2.24 -4.01
CA LYS A 238 -25.44 3.06 -3.57
C LYS A 238 -25.20 4.56 -3.80
N PRO A 239 -26.27 5.37 -3.95
CA PRO A 239 -26.14 6.82 -4.15
C PRO A 239 -25.47 7.58 -3.01
N GLU A 240 -25.52 7.04 -1.78
CA GLU A 240 -24.95 7.63 -0.58
C GLU A 240 -23.42 7.53 -0.53
N VAL A 241 -22.82 6.71 -1.39
CA VAL A 241 -21.37 6.60 -1.50
C VAL A 241 -20.82 7.84 -2.20
N SER A 242 -19.92 8.54 -1.52
CA SER A 242 -19.29 9.76 -2.03
C SER A 242 -17.85 9.54 -2.50
N VAL A 243 -17.14 8.55 -1.94
CA VAL A 243 -15.75 8.28 -2.27
C VAL A 243 -15.51 6.79 -2.50
N LEU A 244 -14.82 6.46 -3.57
CA LEU A 244 -14.33 5.11 -3.89
C LEU A 244 -12.81 5.11 -3.97
N LEU A 245 -12.17 4.15 -3.33
CA LEU A 245 -10.73 3.97 -3.33
C LEU A 245 -10.40 2.55 -3.76
N ASP A 246 -9.82 2.45 -4.94
CA ASP A 246 -9.54 1.21 -5.63
C ASP A 246 -8.10 0.77 -5.35
N LEU A 247 -7.94 -0.39 -4.73
CA LEU A 247 -6.65 -1.05 -4.48
C LEU A 247 -6.53 -2.37 -5.26
N GLY A 248 -7.54 -2.73 -6.05
CA GLY A 248 -7.47 -3.87 -6.97
C GLY A 248 -6.32 -3.70 -7.95
N PHE A 249 -5.67 -4.78 -8.33
CA PHE A 249 -4.55 -4.75 -9.27
C PHE A 249 -4.61 -5.98 -10.18
N TYR A 250 -4.96 -5.73 -11.44
CA TYR A 250 -5.02 -6.75 -12.47
C TYR A 250 -4.16 -6.33 -13.66
N ALA A 251 -3.08 -7.07 -13.90
CA ALA A 251 -2.27 -6.89 -15.10
C ALA A 251 -3.02 -7.45 -16.32
N THR A 252 -3.20 -6.65 -17.34
CA THR A 252 -3.85 -7.02 -18.60
C THR A 252 -2.98 -6.60 -19.78
N GLU A 253 -3.27 -7.11 -20.99
CA GLU A 253 -2.59 -6.69 -22.22
C GLU A 253 -2.72 -5.16 -22.49
N LYS A 254 -3.72 -4.52 -21.92
CA LYS A 254 -3.98 -3.08 -22.06
C LYS A 254 -3.43 -2.24 -20.91
N GLY A 255 -2.67 -2.86 -20.00
CA GLY A 255 -2.15 -2.23 -18.79
C GLY A 255 -2.84 -2.71 -17.52
N VAL A 256 -2.65 -1.98 -16.44
CA VAL A 256 -3.24 -2.29 -15.13
C VAL A 256 -4.66 -1.76 -15.05
N ILE A 257 -5.56 -2.56 -14.50
CA ILE A 257 -6.95 -2.19 -14.20
C ILE A 257 -7.23 -2.57 -12.73
N GLY A 258 -8.08 -1.78 -12.06
CA GLY A 258 -8.52 -2.05 -10.68
C GLY A 258 -9.84 -2.80 -10.60
N ASP A 259 -10.46 -2.76 -9.41
CA ASP A 259 -11.77 -3.36 -9.15
C ASP A 259 -12.95 -2.57 -9.78
N LEU A 260 -12.77 -1.25 -10.02
CA LEU A 260 -13.84 -0.36 -10.45
C LEU A 260 -14.08 -0.44 -11.95
N SER A 261 -15.35 -0.59 -12.35
CA SER A 261 -15.74 -0.55 -13.76
C SER A 261 -15.86 0.88 -14.29
N HIS A 262 -15.74 1.04 -15.63
CA HIS A 262 -15.92 2.31 -16.32
C HIS A 262 -17.20 3.06 -15.95
N SER A 263 -18.31 2.35 -15.74
CA SER A 263 -19.62 2.95 -15.44
C SER A 263 -19.65 3.79 -14.16
N LEU A 264 -18.69 3.64 -13.25
CA LEU A 264 -18.58 4.44 -12.03
C LEU A 264 -18.00 5.82 -12.29
N PHE A 265 -17.15 5.94 -13.30
CA PHE A 265 -16.50 7.20 -13.64
C PHE A 265 -17.44 8.24 -14.26
N ASP A 266 -18.63 7.80 -14.72
CA ASP A 266 -19.66 8.69 -15.26
C ASP A 266 -20.56 9.29 -14.16
N ARG A 267 -20.37 8.90 -12.89
CA ARG A 267 -21.15 9.42 -11.77
C ARG A 267 -20.51 10.68 -11.16
N SER A 268 -21.08 11.84 -11.48
CA SER A 268 -20.62 13.14 -10.98
C SER A 268 -20.68 13.30 -9.44
N SER A 269 -21.46 12.46 -8.76
CA SER A 269 -21.54 12.44 -7.28
C SER A 269 -20.35 11.73 -6.62
N LEU A 270 -19.50 11.03 -7.38
CA LEU A 270 -18.38 10.26 -6.84
C LEU A 270 -17.05 11.00 -6.94
N ALA A 271 -16.24 10.83 -5.90
CA ALA A 271 -14.80 11.06 -5.95
C ALA A 271 -14.10 9.68 -5.97
N ILE A 272 -13.23 9.45 -6.94
CA ILE A 272 -12.63 8.13 -7.20
C ILE A 272 -11.11 8.23 -7.17
N ALA A 273 -10.46 7.43 -6.29
CA ALA A 273 -9.04 7.13 -6.41
C ALA A 273 -8.89 5.82 -7.19
N PRO A 274 -8.50 5.88 -8.47
CA PRO A 274 -8.49 4.71 -9.33
C PRO A 274 -7.24 3.86 -9.18
N THR A 275 -7.29 2.61 -9.65
CA THR A 275 -6.12 1.83 -10.00
C THR A 275 -6.06 1.66 -11.53
N PRO A 276 -4.91 2.05 -12.14
CA PRO A 276 -3.74 2.70 -11.59
C PRO A 276 -3.95 4.20 -11.30
N GLY A 277 -2.98 4.83 -10.67
CA GLY A 277 -2.89 6.29 -10.55
C GLY A 277 -3.44 6.91 -9.26
N GLY A 278 -4.17 6.17 -8.43
CA GLY A 278 -4.69 6.62 -7.14
C GLY A 278 -3.69 6.39 -5.99
N VAL A 279 -3.99 5.41 -5.13
CA VAL A 279 -3.23 5.12 -3.89
C VAL A 279 -1.89 4.44 -4.17
N LEU A 280 -1.80 3.54 -5.16
CA LEU A 280 -0.59 2.74 -5.42
C LEU A 280 0.69 3.55 -5.63
N PRO A 281 0.71 4.63 -6.45
CA PRO A 281 1.90 5.47 -6.59
C PRO A 281 2.35 6.07 -5.26
N ILE A 282 1.41 6.46 -4.40
CA ILE A 282 1.71 7.03 -3.08
C ILE A 282 2.40 6.00 -2.19
N LEU A 283 1.93 4.75 -2.18
CA LEU A 283 2.55 3.64 -1.44
C LEU A 283 4.03 3.49 -1.80
N LEU A 284 4.34 3.46 -3.09
CA LEU A 284 5.71 3.30 -3.57
C LEU A 284 6.63 4.43 -3.07
N TRP A 285 6.17 5.66 -3.13
CA TRP A 285 6.95 6.80 -2.67
C TRP A 285 7.07 6.88 -1.14
N ILE A 286 6.05 6.47 -0.38
CA ILE A 286 6.14 6.35 1.08
C ILE A 286 7.19 5.29 1.47
N MET A 287 7.33 4.19 0.73
CA MET A 287 8.40 3.20 0.97
C MET A 287 9.79 3.86 0.91
N MET A 288 10.03 4.70 -0.09
CA MET A 288 11.28 5.42 -0.25
C MET A 288 11.48 6.45 0.86
N GLU A 289 10.46 7.24 1.16
CA GLU A 289 10.47 8.21 2.26
C GLU A 289 10.81 7.55 3.59
N ARG A 290 10.20 6.40 3.90
CA ARG A 290 10.44 5.66 5.14
C ARG A 290 11.85 5.08 5.20
N THR A 291 12.38 4.58 4.09
CA THR A 291 13.77 4.11 3.99
C THR A 291 14.76 5.23 4.28
N ILE A 292 14.54 6.42 3.72
CA ILE A 292 15.35 7.60 3.99
C ILE A 292 15.25 8.06 5.45
N LYS A 293 14.06 8.02 6.05
CA LYS A 293 13.85 8.32 7.47
C LYS A 293 14.55 7.31 8.37
N ALA A 294 14.45 6.03 8.04
CA ALA A 294 15.08 4.95 8.78
C ALA A 294 16.62 5.06 8.78
N LYS A 295 17.22 5.47 7.67
CA LYS A 295 18.68 5.78 7.62
C LYS A 295 19.10 6.71 8.75
N ASN A 296 18.37 7.80 8.95
CA ASN A 296 18.71 8.77 9.99
C ASN A 296 18.46 8.23 11.41
N THR A 297 17.54 7.30 11.59
CA THR A 297 17.24 6.67 12.88
C THR A 297 18.31 5.64 13.23
N VAL A 298 18.68 4.76 12.28
CA VAL A 298 19.73 3.75 12.46
C VAL A 298 21.06 4.41 12.83
N ALA A 299 21.46 5.47 12.13
CA ALA A 299 22.69 6.21 12.42
C ALA A 299 22.69 6.82 13.83
N LYS A 300 21.56 7.27 14.35
CA LYS A 300 21.46 7.78 15.74
C LYS A 300 21.59 6.66 16.77
N GLU A 301 20.91 5.54 16.57
CA GLU A 301 20.98 4.39 17.48
C GLU A 301 22.40 3.80 17.55
N GLU A 302 23.15 3.81 16.45
CA GLU A 302 24.57 3.41 16.44
C GLU A 302 25.46 4.37 17.24
N LEU A 303 25.24 5.68 17.14
CA LEU A 303 25.99 6.68 17.91
C LEU A 303 25.67 6.59 19.41
N GLU A 304 24.42 6.38 19.80
CA GLU A 304 23.99 6.22 21.18
C GLU A 304 24.51 4.90 21.78
N GLY A 305 24.51 3.81 21.00
CA GLY A 305 25.09 2.51 21.40
C GLY A 305 26.59 2.54 21.60
N CYS A 306 27.37 3.34 20.82
CA CYS A 306 28.80 3.56 21.04
C CYS A 306 29.09 4.31 22.33
N HIS A 307 28.24 5.23 22.76
CA HIS A 307 28.47 5.98 24.01
C HIS A 307 28.25 5.11 25.27
N CYS A 308 27.40 4.10 25.20
CA CYS A 308 27.18 3.17 26.31
C CYS A 308 28.30 2.14 26.51
N LEU A 309 29.18 1.94 25.52
CA LEU A 309 30.31 1.03 25.60
C LEU A 309 31.61 1.74 26.01
N ALA A 310 31.60 3.07 26.14
CA ALA A 310 32.72 3.91 26.51
C ALA A 310 32.69 4.42 27.97
N MET A 311 31.75 3.94 28.76
CA MET A 311 31.66 4.08 30.23
C MET A 311 31.90 2.72 30.89
#